data_80ab93a8c8e69395bea8b70862ffd7e0
#
_entry.id   80ab93a8c8e69395bea8b70862ffd7e0
#
_cell.length_a   1.000
_cell.length_b   1.000
_cell.length_c   1.000
_cell.angle_alpha   90.00
_cell.angle_beta   90.00
_cell.angle_gamma   90.00
#
_symmetry.space_group_name_H-M   'P 1'
#
loop_
_entity.id
_entity.type
_entity.pdbx_description
1 polymer ?
#
loop_
_entity_poly.entity_id
_entity_poly.type
_entity_poly.pdbx_seq_one_letter_code
_entity_poly.pdbx_strand_id
1 'polypeptide(L)'
;MKNEMKKVLLFAAVLLAGNSALAQTPQEDFKRDITLSASNYVAYRGPQKQLTPAPKGYKPFYLSHYGRHGSRYMIGNKAYDVPYFSLLKAKQEGKLTAKGEETLEKVKLIRDDAKGRDGELTPLGAIQHQGITKRMMERFPEIFAGKTNIEARSTVVIRCILSMENGLQQMLRMNPQLHIFHDASYHDMYYMNLSDKRLDSLKNCIGRKTVQEEFTKKHDCYDRVMKELFNDPYWVKQNINPRDLNWKLFEMAGAIQGTELRGKVSLYDLFNEEEIYQNWVVSNSWWQMSYGYSPYTGAEQPYSQRNLLRNIIEKADSCIALQHPGATLRYGHDTMVTPLTCLLNLNGYGALIKDPENIAKMWFDYKITPMATNLQFVFYRNQKKPNDVLVKVLLNEDEATLPIKSDVAPYYHWNDFKAYCMKKLDSYP
;
A
#
# COMPACT_ATOMS: atom_id res chain seq x y z
N MET A 1 11.46 9.50 -56.18
CA MET A 1 11.74 8.33 -55.29
C MET A 1 12.68 8.63 -54.12
N LYS A 2 13.82 9.30 -54.28
CA LYS A 2 14.75 9.61 -53.17
C LYS A 2 14.19 10.57 -52.08
N ASN A 3 13.27 11.47 -52.39
CA ASN A 3 12.69 12.41 -51.44
C ASN A 3 11.55 11.84 -50.60
N GLU A 4 10.83 10.86 -51.08
CA GLU A 4 9.75 10.18 -50.35
C GLU A 4 10.33 9.19 -49.33
N MET A 5 11.42 8.50 -49.64
CA MET A 5 12.14 7.65 -48.70
C MET A 5 12.75 8.41 -47.51
N LYS A 6 13.20 9.67 -47.74
CA LYS A 6 13.72 10.51 -46.64
C LYS A 6 12.61 10.98 -45.68
N LYS A 7 11.40 11.23 -46.20
CA LYS A 7 10.23 11.59 -45.37
C LYS A 7 9.74 10.40 -44.54
N VAL A 8 9.72 9.19 -45.11
CA VAL A 8 9.35 7.97 -44.37
C VAL A 8 10.36 7.61 -43.31
N LEU A 9 11.66 7.79 -43.54
CA LEU A 9 12.71 7.59 -42.55
C LEU A 9 12.71 8.65 -41.42
N LEU A 10 12.31 9.90 -41.74
CA LEU A 10 12.17 10.93 -40.68
C LEU A 10 10.92 10.68 -39.81
N PHE A 11 9.82 10.17 -40.38
CA PHE A 11 8.62 9.81 -39.64
C PHE A 11 8.83 8.57 -38.78
N ALA A 12 9.60 7.58 -39.24
CA ALA A 12 9.97 6.40 -38.44
C ALA A 12 10.94 6.75 -37.30
N ALA A 13 11.86 7.71 -37.50
CA ALA A 13 12.76 8.17 -36.45
C ALA A 13 12.04 9.00 -35.37
N VAL A 14 10.97 9.74 -35.72
CA VAL A 14 10.17 10.50 -34.75
C VAL A 14 9.21 9.59 -33.96
N LEU A 15 8.78 8.46 -34.53
CA LEU A 15 7.96 7.45 -33.82
C LEU A 15 8.77 6.54 -32.88
N LEU A 16 10.09 6.43 -33.06
CA LEU A 16 11.00 5.70 -32.17
C LEU A 16 11.59 6.57 -31.05
N ALA A 17 11.46 7.90 -31.13
CA ALA A 17 11.86 8.84 -30.06
C ALA A 17 10.71 9.14 -29.05
N GLY A 18 9.55 8.55 -29.22
CA GLY A 18 8.39 8.71 -28.35
C GLY A 18 8.28 7.56 -27.36
N ASN A 19 8.60 7.83 -26.10
CA ASN A 19 8.33 7.05 -24.87
C ASN A 19 9.38 6.05 -24.40
N SER A 20 10.64 6.41 -24.33
CA SER A 20 11.41 6.07 -23.14
C SER A 20 11.18 7.18 -22.09
N ALA A 21 10.00 7.24 -21.52
CA ALA A 21 9.86 7.74 -20.17
C ALA A 21 10.73 6.81 -19.34
N LEU A 22 11.96 7.23 -19.00
CA LEU A 22 12.82 6.53 -18.06
C LEU A 22 11.94 6.25 -16.85
N ALA A 23 11.75 4.98 -16.52
CA ALA A 23 10.97 4.61 -15.35
C ALA A 23 11.60 5.31 -14.15
N GLN A 24 10.87 6.24 -13.55
CA GLN A 24 11.37 7.09 -12.48
C GLN A 24 11.86 6.19 -11.34
N THR A 25 13.12 6.35 -10.95
CA THR A 25 13.75 5.54 -9.90
C THR A 25 13.24 5.95 -8.51
N PRO A 26 13.28 5.05 -7.51
CA PRO A 26 12.94 5.42 -6.14
C PRO A 26 13.78 6.58 -5.60
N GLN A 27 15.06 6.67 -5.95
CA GLN A 27 15.92 7.79 -5.55
C GLN A 27 15.40 9.13 -6.09
N GLU A 28 14.96 9.17 -7.35
CA GLU A 28 14.35 10.38 -7.93
C GLU A 28 13.00 10.71 -7.27
N ASP A 29 12.20 9.69 -6.94
CA ASP A 29 10.95 9.85 -6.20
C ASP A 29 11.23 10.46 -4.81
N PHE A 30 12.24 9.98 -4.08
CA PHE A 30 12.59 10.47 -2.73
C PHE A 30 13.26 11.85 -2.73
N LYS A 31 14.02 12.19 -3.77
CA LYS A 31 14.56 13.55 -3.97
C LYS A 31 13.43 14.58 -4.15
N ARG A 32 12.39 14.20 -4.90
CA ARG A 32 11.21 15.05 -5.10
C ARG A 32 10.34 15.12 -3.86
N ASP A 33 10.21 14.02 -3.14
CA ASP A 33 9.38 13.90 -1.96
C ASP A 33 9.92 12.80 -1.02
N ILE A 34 10.69 13.24 -0.04
CA ILE A 34 11.35 12.38 0.94
C ILE A 34 10.36 11.47 1.69
N THR A 35 9.11 11.90 1.88
CA THR A 35 8.11 11.15 2.64
C THR A 35 7.66 9.88 1.94
N LEU A 36 7.99 9.70 0.64
CA LEU A 36 7.78 8.45 -0.10
C LEU A 36 8.70 7.31 0.37
N SER A 37 9.84 7.63 1.01
CA SER A 37 10.73 6.62 1.59
C SER A 37 10.16 5.91 2.81
N ALA A 38 9.01 6.35 3.31
CA ALA A 38 8.37 5.83 4.52
C ALA A 38 7.70 4.46 4.35
N SER A 39 7.90 3.77 3.18
CA SER A 39 7.35 2.44 2.96
C SER A 39 5.82 2.41 3.19
N ASN A 40 5.32 1.51 4.01
CA ASN A 40 3.91 1.39 4.35
C ASN A 40 3.37 2.50 5.28
N TYR A 41 4.20 3.44 5.73
CA TYR A 41 3.77 4.65 6.46
C TYR A 41 3.50 5.85 5.56
N VAL A 42 3.74 5.75 4.24
CA VAL A 42 3.39 6.81 3.30
C VAL A 42 1.92 7.19 3.46
N ALA A 43 1.64 8.46 3.73
CA ALA A 43 0.28 8.95 3.82
C ALA A 43 -0.40 8.92 2.44
N TYR A 44 -1.66 8.50 2.39
CA TYR A 44 -2.43 8.43 1.13
C TYR A 44 -2.59 9.80 0.49
N ARG A 45 -2.24 9.92 -0.77
CA ARG A 45 -2.22 11.19 -1.53
C ARG A 45 -3.39 11.36 -2.49
N GLY A 46 -4.21 10.31 -2.65
CA GLY A 46 -5.24 10.27 -3.68
C GLY A 46 -4.67 9.86 -5.05
N PRO A 47 -5.56 9.77 -6.04
CA PRO A 47 -5.21 9.37 -7.40
C PRO A 47 -4.32 10.39 -8.08
N GLN A 48 -3.45 9.91 -8.96
CA GLN A 48 -2.49 10.72 -9.71
C GLN A 48 -2.91 10.95 -11.16
N LYS A 49 -3.90 10.19 -11.65
CA LYS A 49 -4.34 10.19 -13.04
C LYS A 49 -5.86 10.32 -13.17
N GLN A 50 -6.30 10.82 -14.29
CA GLN A 50 -7.70 10.74 -14.68
C GLN A 50 -8.01 9.34 -15.22
N LEU A 51 -9.23 8.86 -14.94
CA LEU A 51 -9.67 7.56 -15.44
C LEU A 51 -10.05 7.66 -16.93
N THR A 52 -9.72 6.63 -17.69
CA THR A 52 -10.21 6.44 -19.05
C THR A 52 -11.75 6.39 -19.05
N PRO A 53 -12.44 7.17 -19.90
CA PRO A 53 -13.88 7.13 -19.98
C PRO A 53 -14.43 5.74 -20.30
N ALA A 54 -15.65 5.45 -19.83
CA ALA A 54 -16.32 4.20 -20.13
C ALA A 54 -16.49 4.01 -21.65
N PRO A 55 -16.33 2.80 -22.20
CA PRO A 55 -16.62 2.52 -23.60
C PRO A 55 -18.06 2.89 -23.94
N LYS A 56 -18.29 3.30 -25.20
CA LYS A 56 -19.62 3.73 -25.66
C LYS A 56 -20.68 2.66 -25.38
N GLY A 57 -21.74 3.06 -24.71
CA GLY A 57 -22.86 2.18 -24.35
C GLY A 57 -22.71 1.43 -23.03
N TYR A 58 -21.59 1.56 -22.33
CA TYR A 58 -21.41 1.00 -20.99
C TYR A 58 -21.60 2.05 -19.91
N LYS A 59 -22.19 1.64 -18.78
CA LYS A 59 -22.34 2.45 -17.57
C LYS A 59 -21.89 1.67 -16.34
N PRO A 60 -21.25 2.32 -15.36
CA PRO A 60 -20.93 1.67 -14.10
C PRO A 60 -22.23 1.31 -13.35
N PHE A 61 -22.27 0.12 -12.71
CA PHE A 61 -23.45 -0.33 -12.01
C PHE A 61 -23.16 -1.05 -10.69
N TYR A 62 -21.93 -1.53 -10.48
CA TYR A 62 -21.49 -2.20 -9.27
C TYR A 62 -20.02 -1.86 -8.96
N LEU A 63 -19.71 -1.78 -7.66
CA LEU A 63 -18.33 -1.57 -7.20
C LEU A 63 -18.02 -2.54 -6.05
N SER A 64 -16.89 -3.25 -6.18
CA SER A 64 -16.33 -4.08 -5.12
C SER A 64 -14.99 -3.47 -4.66
N HIS A 65 -14.83 -3.25 -3.36
CA HIS A 65 -13.69 -2.56 -2.78
C HIS A 65 -13.04 -3.41 -1.68
N TYR A 66 -11.72 -3.33 -1.57
CA TYR A 66 -10.97 -3.68 -0.37
C TYR A 66 -9.94 -2.58 -0.08
N GLY A 67 -10.01 -1.99 1.11
CA GLY A 67 -9.10 -0.93 1.55
C GLY A 67 -8.39 -1.26 2.86
N ARG A 68 -7.17 -0.77 3.00
CA ARG A 68 -6.42 -0.71 4.24
C ARG A 68 -6.99 0.39 5.13
N HIS A 69 -6.89 0.27 6.46
CA HIS A 69 -7.14 1.38 7.38
C HIS A 69 -6.32 2.63 7.03
N GLY A 70 -6.79 3.80 7.43
CA GLY A 70 -6.11 5.08 7.22
C GLY A 70 -4.83 5.24 8.04
N SER A 71 -4.20 6.41 7.93
CA SER A 71 -3.02 6.77 8.74
C SER A 71 -3.27 6.52 10.22
N ARG A 72 -2.24 6.00 10.88
CA ARG A 72 -2.27 5.56 12.28
C ARG A 72 -0.98 5.86 13.01
N TYR A 73 -1.03 5.89 14.32
CA TYR A 73 0.17 5.81 15.15
C TYR A 73 0.92 4.48 14.95
N MET A 74 2.22 4.45 15.23
CA MET A 74 3.01 3.22 15.14
C MET A 74 2.46 2.18 16.11
N ILE A 75 2.66 0.89 15.78
CA ILE A 75 2.22 -0.22 16.62
C ILE A 75 3.38 -0.63 17.52
N GLY A 76 3.10 -0.70 18.83
CA GLY A 76 4.04 -1.13 19.87
C GLY A 76 4.86 0.01 20.44
N ASN A 77 4.76 0.18 21.75
CA ASN A 77 5.48 1.23 22.50
C ASN A 77 6.99 1.22 22.24
N LYS A 78 7.60 0.05 21.95
CA LYS A 78 9.03 -0.06 21.66
C LYS A 78 9.48 0.77 20.45
N ALA A 79 8.56 1.07 19.50
CA ALA A 79 8.88 1.91 18.36
C ALA A 79 9.24 3.34 18.79
N TYR A 80 8.65 3.82 19.89
CA TYR A 80 8.89 5.13 20.49
C TYR A 80 9.88 5.07 21.65
N ASP A 81 9.77 4.05 22.50
CA ASP A 81 10.52 3.94 23.75
C ASP A 81 12.01 3.65 23.52
N VAL A 82 12.35 2.82 22.53
CA VAL A 82 13.77 2.50 22.27
C VAL A 82 14.56 3.74 21.88
N PRO A 83 14.16 4.57 20.89
CA PRO A 83 14.85 5.82 20.60
C PRO A 83 14.91 6.76 21.78
N TYR A 84 13.78 6.94 22.48
CA TYR A 84 13.69 7.88 23.59
C TYR A 84 14.63 7.48 24.74
N PHE A 85 14.56 6.25 25.24
CA PHE A 85 15.36 5.82 26.40
C PHE A 85 16.84 5.65 26.05
N SER A 86 17.18 5.29 24.82
CA SER A 86 18.57 5.24 24.35
C SER A 86 19.22 6.63 24.40
N LEU A 87 18.53 7.64 23.85
CA LEU A 87 19.02 9.01 23.85
C LEU A 87 18.98 9.63 25.26
N LEU A 88 17.94 9.36 26.06
CA LEU A 88 17.85 9.86 27.43
C LEU A 88 19.00 9.35 28.30
N LYS A 89 19.33 8.05 28.23
CA LYS A 89 20.47 7.47 28.91
C LYS A 89 21.77 8.15 28.51
N ALA A 90 21.98 8.34 27.21
CA ALA A 90 23.15 9.02 26.71
C ALA A 90 23.27 10.48 27.21
N LYS A 91 22.14 11.22 27.27
CA LYS A 91 22.10 12.57 27.86
C LYS A 91 22.52 12.57 29.32
N GLN A 92 21.98 11.65 30.14
CA GLN A 92 22.29 11.53 31.55
C GLN A 92 23.78 11.24 31.82
N GLU A 93 24.44 10.54 30.90
CA GLU A 93 25.87 10.19 31.00
C GLU A 93 26.78 11.16 30.21
N GLY A 94 26.24 12.27 29.66
CA GLY A 94 27.02 13.27 28.91
C GLY A 94 27.57 12.75 27.58
N LYS A 95 26.87 11.79 26.94
CA LYS A 95 27.33 11.09 25.73
C LYS A 95 26.65 11.57 24.43
N LEU A 96 25.74 12.55 24.52
CA LEU A 96 25.12 13.14 23.33
C LEU A 96 25.99 14.25 22.74
N THR A 97 25.92 14.40 21.44
CA THR A 97 26.29 15.62 20.71
C THR A 97 25.17 16.65 20.79
N ALA A 98 25.39 17.88 20.31
CA ALA A 98 24.33 18.88 20.15
C ALA A 98 23.19 18.36 19.25
N LYS A 99 23.51 17.60 18.18
CA LYS A 99 22.51 16.97 17.29
C LYS A 99 21.75 15.86 18.01
N GLY A 100 22.43 15.10 18.87
CA GLY A 100 21.81 14.08 19.72
C GLY A 100 20.81 14.70 20.71
N GLU A 101 21.11 15.84 21.32
CA GLU A 101 20.19 16.53 22.20
C GLU A 101 18.96 17.08 21.46
N GLU A 102 19.16 17.71 20.31
CA GLU A 102 18.06 18.15 19.42
C GLU A 102 17.15 16.97 19.04
N THR A 103 17.77 15.82 18.68
CA THR A 103 17.03 14.61 18.29
C THR A 103 16.25 14.05 19.47
N LEU A 104 16.79 14.04 20.70
CA LEU A 104 16.07 13.61 21.89
C LEU A 104 14.81 14.44 22.14
N GLU A 105 14.89 15.78 22.00
CA GLU A 105 13.70 16.64 22.19
C GLU A 105 12.63 16.37 21.12
N LYS A 106 13.02 16.17 19.86
CA LYS A 106 12.10 15.76 18.79
C LYS A 106 11.44 14.40 19.08
N VAL A 107 12.25 13.39 19.44
CA VAL A 107 11.77 12.04 19.78
C VAL A 107 10.82 12.08 20.97
N LYS A 108 11.14 12.90 21.99
CA LYS A 108 10.27 13.11 23.16
C LYS A 108 8.91 13.67 22.74
N LEU A 109 8.88 14.70 21.91
CA LEU A 109 7.65 15.31 21.44
C LEU A 109 6.78 14.30 20.65
N ILE A 110 7.39 13.50 19.77
CA ILE A 110 6.70 12.48 18.97
C ILE A 110 6.14 11.38 19.88
N ARG A 111 6.93 10.93 20.86
CA ARG A 111 6.51 9.93 21.84
C ARG A 111 5.37 10.43 22.71
N ASP A 112 5.42 11.67 23.17
CA ASP A 112 4.38 12.28 24.02
C ASP A 112 3.06 12.43 23.24
N ASP A 113 3.10 12.81 21.95
CA ASP A 113 1.92 12.84 21.04
C ASP A 113 1.29 11.45 20.85
N ALA A 114 2.12 10.40 20.80
CA ALA A 114 1.67 9.03 20.59
C ALA A 114 1.26 8.29 21.89
N LYS A 115 1.44 8.90 23.05
CA LYS A 115 1.23 8.24 24.35
C LYS A 115 -0.21 7.74 24.52
N GLY A 116 -0.35 6.43 24.76
CA GLY A 116 -1.65 5.77 24.92
C GLY A 116 -2.45 5.59 23.62
N ARG A 117 -1.82 5.83 22.47
CA ARG A 117 -2.47 5.79 21.14
C ARG A 117 -1.87 4.73 20.21
N ASP A 118 -1.38 3.65 20.76
CA ASP A 118 -0.73 2.55 20.05
C ASP A 118 -1.63 1.99 18.93
N GLY A 119 -1.18 2.14 17.69
CA GLY A 119 -1.88 1.65 16.50
C GLY A 119 -3.25 2.28 16.22
N GLU A 120 -3.62 3.36 16.91
CA GLU A 120 -4.89 4.06 16.70
C GLU A 120 -4.91 4.85 15.39
N LEU A 121 -6.10 4.92 14.78
CA LEU A 121 -6.36 5.77 13.63
C LEU A 121 -6.11 7.25 13.98
N THR A 122 -5.37 7.97 13.13
CA THR A 122 -5.19 9.41 13.30
C THR A 122 -6.35 10.21 12.67
N PRO A 123 -6.51 11.51 13.01
CA PRO A 123 -7.44 12.38 12.29
C PRO A 123 -7.22 12.40 10.77
N LEU A 124 -5.96 12.37 10.33
CA LEU A 124 -5.64 12.23 8.90
C LEU A 124 -6.17 10.93 8.31
N GLY A 125 -6.06 9.81 9.04
CA GLY A 125 -6.59 8.52 8.59
C GLY A 125 -8.10 8.54 8.35
N ALA A 126 -8.86 9.23 9.20
CA ALA A 126 -10.29 9.46 9.01
C ALA A 126 -10.57 10.29 7.74
N ILE A 127 -9.86 11.41 7.55
CA ILE A 127 -9.97 12.28 6.38
C ILE A 127 -9.64 11.54 5.08
N GLN A 128 -8.64 10.64 5.10
CA GLN A 128 -8.29 9.83 3.94
C GLN A 128 -9.47 8.98 3.46
N HIS A 129 -10.18 8.29 4.37
CA HIS A 129 -11.34 7.46 4.01
C HIS A 129 -12.54 8.29 3.59
N GLN A 130 -12.80 9.44 4.21
CA GLN A 130 -13.80 10.38 3.74
C GLN A 130 -13.50 10.84 2.31
N GLY A 131 -12.25 11.18 2.00
CA GLY A 131 -11.81 11.62 0.68
C GLY A 131 -11.91 10.52 -0.39
N ILE A 132 -11.48 9.27 -0.09
CA ILE A 132 -11.63 8.11 -0.99
C ILE A 132 -13.11 7.88 -1.32
N THR A 133 -13.95 7.86 -0.29
CA THR A 133 -15.38 7.65 -0.46
C THR A 133 -16.03 8.77 -1.28
N LYS A 134 -15.70 10.01 -1.01
CA LYS A 134 -16.19 11.17 -1.78
C LYS A 134 -15.87 11.00 -3.27
N ARG A 135 -14.60 10.76 -3.61
CA ARG A 135 -14.18 10.57 -5.00
C ARG A 135 -14.79 9.34 -5.66
N MET A 136 -14.98 8.25 -4.91
CA MET A 136 -15.66 7.04 -5.39
C MET A 136 -17.08 7.35 -5.85
N MET A 137 -17.85 8.09 -5.04
CA MET A 137 -19.23 8.47 -5.37
C MET A 137 -19.30 9.51 -6.49
N GLU A 138 -18.35 10.45 -6.54
CA GLU A 138 -18.27 11.47 -7.61
C GLU A 138 -17.88 10.87 -8.97
N ARG A 139 -17.01 9.84 -8.98
CA ARG A 139 -16.56 9.17 -10.20
C ARG A 139 -17.55 8.17 -10.77
N PHE A 140 -18.38 7.58 -9.92
CA PHE A 140 -19.33 6.52 -10.28
C PHE A 140 -20.74 6.81 -9.74
N PRO A 141 -21.31 7.99 -10.05
CA PRO A 141 -22.58 8.42 -9.44
C PRO A 141 -23.74 7.48 -9.72
N GLU A 142 -23.71 6.76 -10.85
CA GLU A 142 -24.77 5.80 -11.22
C GLU A 142 -24.87 4.63 -10.22
N ILE A 143 -23.76 4.22 -9.62
CA ILE A 143 -23.73 3.13 -8.64
C ILE A 143 -24.42 3.55 -7.33
N PHE A 144 -24.31 4.83 -6.96
CA PHE A 144 -24.73 5.35 -5.66
C PHE A 144 -26.02 6.20 -5.72
N ALA A 145 -26.71 6.22 -6.85
CA ALA A 145 -27.91 7.04 -7.04
C ALA A 145 -29.14 6.48 -6.30
N GLY A 146 -29.92 7.39 -5.69
CA GLY A 146 -31.21 7.04 -5.06
C GLY A 146 -31.09 6.06 -3.91
N LYS A 147 -32.07 5.17 -3.78
CA LYS A 147 -32.10 4.09 -2.78
C LYS A 147 -31.23 2.93 -3.26
N THR A 148 -30.01 2.87 -2.79
CA THR A 148 -29.02 1.87 -3.18
C THR A 148 -28.49 1.12 -1.96
N ASN A 149 -28.25 -0.18 -2.10
CA ASN A 149 -27.70 -1.01 -1.05
C ASN A 149 -26.16 -0.91 -1.03
N ILE A 150 -25.60 -0.67 0.14
CA ILE A 150 -24.17 -0.71 0.42
C ILE A 150 -23.94 -1.79 1.46
N GLU A 151 -23.13 -2.78 1.11
CA GLU A 151 -22.68 -3.79 2.07
C GLU A 151 -21.24 -3.48 2.45
N ALA A 152 -20.96 -3.25 3.74
CA ALA A 152 -19.62 -2.95 4.23
C ALA A 152 -19.19 -3.96 5.30
N ARG A 153 -17.93 -4.39 5.23
CA ARG A 153 -17.31 -5.29 6.21
C ARG A 153 -15.96 -4.72 6.65
N SER A 154 -15.66 -4.86 7.92
CA SER A 154 -14.36 -4.54 8.48
C SER A 154 -13.75 -5.75 9.18
N THR A 155 -12.42 -5.79 9.28
CA THR A 155 -11.79 -6.64 10.28
C THR A 155 -12.15 -6.15 11.68
N VAL A 156 -12.04 -7.01 12.70
CA VAL A 156 -12.39 -6.69 14.09
C VAL A 156 -11.42 -5.73 14.78
N VAL A 157 -10.51 -5.12 14.03
CA VAL A 157 -9.51 -4.17 14.54
C VAL A 157 -10.08 -2.76 14.52
N ILE A 158 -10.06 -2.07 15.66
CA ILE A 158 -10.71 -0.76 15.89
C ILE A 158 -10.39 0.25 14.78
N ARG A 159 -9.12 0.42 14.39
CA ARG A 159 -8.75 1.37 13.32
C ARG A 159 -9.37 1.03 11.96
N CYS A 160 -9.63 -0.25 11.68
CA CYS A 160 -10.30 -0.66 10.45
C CYS A 160 -11.80 -0.36 10.50
N ILE A 161 -12.44 -0.62 11.66
CA ILE A 161 -13.85 -0.28 11.93
C ILE A 161 -14.03 1.24 11.79
N LEU A 162 -13.19 2.04 12.45
CA LEU A 162 -13.26 3.51 12.36
C LEU A 162 -12.99 4.03 10.93
N SER A 163 -12.11 3.37 10.16
CA SER A 163 -11.90 3.69 8.75
C SER A 163 -13.16 3.44 7.91
N MET A 164 -13.81 2.30 8.12
CA MET A 164 -15.11 1.97 7.51
C MET A 164 -16.15 3.03 7.87
N GLU A 165 -16.34 3.31 9.16
CA GLU A 165 -17.36 4.25 9.64
C GLU A 165 -17.18 5.66 9.07
N ASN A 166 -15.93 6.17 8.99
CA ASN A 166 -15.66 7.46 8.35
C ASN A 166 -16.03 7.48 6.87
N GLY A 167 -15.80 6.39 6.15
CA GLY A 167 -16.25 6.24 4.76
C GLY A 167 -17.78 6.21 4.66
N LEU A 168 -18.45 5.40 5.49
CA LEU A 168 -19.92 5.27 5.47
C LEU A 168 -20.63 6.57 5.86
N GLN A 169 -20.12 7.29 6.86
CA GLN A 169 -20.63 8.63 7.22
C GLN A 169 -20.52 9.61 6.05
N GLN A 170 -19.40 9.56 5.30
CA GLN A 170 -19.25 10.40 4.11
C GLN A 170 -20.27 10.01 3.02
N MET A 171 -20.55 8.72 2.82
CA MET A 171 -21.58 8.26 1.89
C MET A 171 -22.95 8.83 2.24
N LEU A 172 -23.35 8.74 3.51
CA LEU A 172 -24.64 9.25 3.98
C LEU A 172 -24.77 10.78 3.90
N ARG A 173 -23.65 11.51 4.06
CA ARG A 173 -23.62 12.98 3.83
C ARG A 173 -23.90 13.33 2.37
N MET A 174 -23.45 12.51 1.41
CA MET A 174 -23.63 12.73 -0.02
C MET A 174 -24.97 12.19 -0.53
N ASN A 175 -25.42 11.03 -0.01
CA ASN A 175 -26.72 10.45 -0.34
C ASN A 175 -27.35 9.81 0.90
N PRO A 176 -28.27 10.51 1.61
CA PRO A 176 -28.93 9.98 2.80
C PRO A 176 -29.97 8.87 2.51
N GLN A 177 -30.25 8.56 1.25
CA GLN A 177 -31.17 7.49 0.84
C GLN A 177 -30.51 6.10 0.74
N LEU A 178 -29.17 6.03 0.94
CA LEU A 178 -28.46 4.76 0.89
C LEU A 178 -28.90 3.83 2.03
N HIS A 179 -29.10 2.56 1.69
CA HIS A 179 -29.31 1.49 2.67
C HIS A 179 -27.96 0.83 2.96
N ILE A 180 -27.39 1.13 4.12
CA ILE A 180 -26.08 0.62 4.51
C ILE A 180 -26.23 -0.52 5.50
N PHE A 181 -25.68 -1.70 5.11
CA PHE A 181 -25.50 -2.86 5.97
C PHE A 181 -24.01 -3.00 6.27
N HIS A 182 -23.61 -2.88 7.53
CA HIS A 182 -22.21 -2.97 7.91
C HIS A 182 -22.01 -3.89 9.11
N ASP A 183 -20.84 -4.53 9.15
CA ASP A 183 -20.47 -5.44 10.23
C ASP A 183 -18.95 -5.54 10.37
N ALA A 184 -18.48 -5.95 11.55
CA ALA A 184 -17.11 -6.33 11.86
C ALA A 184 -17.16 -7.59 12.73
N SER A 185 -17.04 -8.76 12.12
CA SER A 185 -17.27 -10.05 12.76
C SER A 185 -16.08 -11.00 12.60
N TYR A 186 -15.79 -11.79 13.65
CA TYR A 186 -14.85 -12.91 13.55
C TYR A 186 -15.30 -13.97 12.53
N HIS A 187 -16.59 -14.07 12.26
CA HIS A 187 -17.15 -14.94 11.23
C HIS A 187 -16.56 -14.65 9.85
N ASP A 188 -16.29 -13.37 9.53
CA ASP A 188 -15.80 -12.95 8.23
C ASP A 188 -14.26 -13.00 8.11
N MET A 189 -13.54 -13.25 9.21
CA MET A 189 -12.06 -13.21 9.20
C MET A 189 -11.42 -14.27 8.29
N TYR A 190 -12.14 -15.34 7.94
CA TYR A 190 -11.62 -16.36 7.02
C TYR A 190 -11.30 -15.82 5.61
N TYR A 191 -11.94 -14.70 5.21
CA TYR A 191 -11.61 -14.00 3.95
C TYR A 191 -11.16 -12.56 4.17
N MET A 192 -11.58 -11.88 5.25
CA MET A 192 -11.21 -10.49 5.53
C MET A 192 -9.77 -10.35 6.03
N ASN A 193 -9.25 -11.33 6.76
CA ASN A 193 -7.91 -11.35 7.34
C ASN A 193 -7.49 -12.80 7.65
N LEU A 194 -7.39 -13.62 6.62
CA LEU A 194 -7.04 -15.04 6.77
C LEU A 194 -5.67 -15.20 7.42
N SER A 195 -5.62 -15.97 8.51
CA SER A 195 -4.39 -16.55 9.04
C SER A 195 -4.21 -17.95 8.47
N ASP A 196 -3.11 -18.18 7.77
CA ASP A 196 -2.77 -19.47 7.17
C ASP A 196 -1.46 -19.99 7.79
N LYS A 197 -1.58 -21.02 8.62
CA LYS A 197 -0.44 -21.59 9.37
C LYS A 197 0.70 -22.05 8.47
N ARG A 198 0.39 -22.60 7.28
CA ARG A 198 1.40 -23.07 6.32
C ARG A 198 2.15 -21.87 5.73
N LEU A 199 1.44 -20.87 5.23
CA LEU A 199 2.04 -19.66 4.67
C LEU A 199 2.78 -18.84 5.73
N ASP A 200 2.26 -18.77 6.95
CA ASP A 200 2.95 -18.13 8.08
C ASP A 200 4.25 -18.87 8.44
N SER A 201 4.26 -20.21 8.38
CA SER A 201 5.47 -20.99 8.57
C SER A 201 6.51 -20.72 7.47
N LEU A 202 6.12 -20.67 6.21
CA LEU A 202 6.99 -20.32 5.08
C LEU A 202 7.55 -18.91 5.22
N LYS A 203 6.71 -17.92 5.55
CA LYS A 203 7.13 -16.54 5.78
C LYS A 203 8.14 -16.41 6.91
N ASN A 204 8.04 -17.24 7.93
CA ASN A 204 8.89 -17.21 9.12
C ASN A 204 10.03 -18.25 9.11
N CYS A 205 10.24 -18.96 8.01
CA CYS A 205 11.27 -19.99 7.92
C CYS A 205 12.68 -19.42 8.08
N ILE A 206 13.61 -20.28 8.52
CA ILE A 206 15.01 -19.90 8.77
C ILE A 206 15.65 -19.38 7.49
N GLY A 207 15.47 -20.06 6.35
CA GLY A 207 16.09 -19.68 5.08
C GLY A 207 15.73 -18.24 4.66
N ARG A 208 14.45 -17.88 4.74
CA ARG A 208 14.02 -16.50 4.43
C ARG A 208 14.62 -15.50 5.42
N LYS A 209 14.65 -15.80 6.72
CA LYS A 209 15.23 -14.92 7.76
C LYS A 209 16.73 -14.72 7.56
N THR A 210 17.47 -15.77 7.20
CA THR A 210 18.89 -15.69 6.90
C THR A 210 19.16 -14.76 5.72
N VAL A 211 18.45 -14.95 4.61
CA VAL A 211 18.60 -14.08 3.42
C VAL A 211 18.27 -12.62 3.75
N GLN A 212 17.20 -12.37 4.52
CA GLN A 212 16.85 -11.02 4.95
C GLN A 212 17.92 -10.40 5.84
N GLU A 213 18.49 -11.17 6.76
CA GLU A 213 19.55 -10.69 7.66
C GLU A 213 20.85 -10.37 6.90
N GLU A 214 21.26 -11.24 5.98
CA GLU A 214 22.43 -11.02 5.11
C GLU A 214 22.22 -9.79 4.23
N PHE A 215 21.04 -9.65 3.62
CA PHE A 215 20.68 -8.48 2.83
C PHE A 215 20.71 -7.21 3.69
N THR A 216 20.13 -7.24 4.89
CA THR A 216 20.13 -6.09 5.80
C THR A 216 21.55 -5.67 6.18
N LYS A 217 22.44 -6.64 6.52
CA LYS A 217 23.86 -6.35 6.84
C LYS A 217 24.59 -5.65 5.70
N LYS A 218 24.32 -6.07 4.46
CA LYS A 218 24.93 -5.46 3.28
C LYS A 218 24.49 -4.01 3.05
N HIS A 219 23.28 -3.67 3.49
CA HIS A 219 22.67 -2.34 3.36
C HIS A 219 22.69 -1.52 4.67
N ASP A 220 23.45 -1.97 5.69
CA ASP A 220 23.64 -1.20 6.93
C ASP A 220 24.21 0.18 6.67
N CYS A 221 23.61 1.23 7.24
CA CYS A 221 23.98 2.62 7.00
C CYS A 221 23.90 3.49 8.26
N TYR A 222 24.11 2.91 9.43
CA TYR A 222 23.93 3.59 10.71
C TYR A 222 25.18 4.30 11.26
N ASP A 223 26.38 4.07 10.73
CA ASP A 223 27.63 4.55 11.34
C ASP A 223 27.71 6.07 11.44
N ARG A 224 27.30 6.79 10.36
CA ARG A 224 27.29 8.25 10.39
C ARG A 224 26.24 8.77 11.37
N VAL A 225 25.04 8.21 11.35
CA VAL A 225 23.95 8.58 12.27
C VAL A 225 24.39 8.43 13.74
N MET A 226 25.08 7.34 14.07
CA MET A 226 25.62 7.16 15.43
C MET A 226 26.66 8.23 15.80
N LYS A 227 27.54 8.63 14.87
CA LYS A 227 28.52 9.72 15.10
C LYS A 227 27.85 11.10 15.21
N GLU A 228 26.76 11.33 14.50
CA GLU A 228 25.97 12.57 14.63
C GLU A 228 25.28 12.66 16.00
N LEU A 229 24.82 11.54 16.56
CA LEU A 229 24.06 11.52 17.79
C LEU A 229 24.93 11.45 19.05
N PHE A 230 26.09 10.75 18.99
CA PHE A 230 26.88 10.41 20.17
C PHE A 230 28.33 10.87 20.02
N ASN A 231 28.89 11.40 21.11
CA ASN A 231 30.28 11.88 21.19
C ASN A 231 31.30 10.81 21.62
N ASP A 232 30.84 9.58 21.98
CA ASP A 232 31.69 8.50 22.49
C ASP A 232 31.34 7.17 21.77
N PRO A 233 32.11 6.77 20.73
CA PRO A 233 31.87 5.53 19.99
C PRO A 233 32.04 4.26 20.85
N TYR A 234 32.92 4.31 21.88
CA TYR A 234 33.13 3.18 22.78
C TYR A 234 31.89 2.95 23.66
N TRP A 235 31.31 4.03 24.18
CA TRP A 235 30.06 3.98 24.93
C TRP A 235 28.91 3.44 24.06
N VAL A 236 28.79 3.88 22.81
CA VAL A 236 27.78 3.38 21.84
C VAL A 236 27.89 1.87 21.69
N LYS A 237 29.10 1.35 21.46
CA LYS A 237 29.34 -0.09 21.29
C LYS A 237 28.86 -0.93 22.49
N GLN A 238 28.91 -0.36 23.69
CA GLN A 238 28.52 -1.09 24.93
C GLN A 238 27.03 -0.94 25.28
N ASN A 239 26.38 0.14 24.86
CA ASN A 239 25.07 0.54 25.40
C ASN A 239 23.96 0.59 24.33
N ILE A 240 24.30 0.62 23.06
CA ILE A 240 23.36 0.84 21.97
C ILE A 240 23.41 -0.34 20.99
N ASN A 241 22.25 -0.75 20.46
CA ASN A 241 22.18 -1.50 19.22
C ASN A 241 22.02 -0.49 18.07
N PRO A 242 23.10 -0.18 17.32
CA PRO A 242 23.08 0.91 16.34
C PRO A 242 22.08 0.69 15.20
N ARG A 243 21.96 -0.56 14.72
CA ARG A 243 21.01 -0.91 13.65
C ARG A 243 19.56 -0.73 14.11
N ASP A 244 19.21 -1.21 15.29
CA ASP A 244 17.84 -1.11 15.82
C ASP A 244 17.48 0.36 16.10
N LEU A 245 18.38 1.14 16.68
CA LEU A 245 18.15 2.57 16.91
C LEU A 245 17.99 3.34 15.61
N ASN A 246 18.88 3.14 14.63
CA ASN A 246 18.81 3.76 13.30
C ASN A 246 17.47 3.45 12.61
N TRP A 247 17.09 2.17 12.60
CA TRP A 247 15.84 1.72 12.00
C TRP A 247 14.63 2.38 12.65
N LYS A 248 14.56 2.41 13.98
CA LYS A 248 13.43 3.02 14.69
C LYS A 248 13.34 4.53 14.52
N LEU A 249 14.46 5.22 14.45
CA LEU A 249 14.49 6.65 14.13
C LEU A 249 14.00 6.91 12.70
N PHE A 250 14.40 6.07 11.74
CA PHE A 250 13.95 6.17 10.36
C PHE A 250 12.44 5.84 10.22
N GLU A 251 11.96 4.78 10.85
CA GLU A 251 10.55 4.41 10.89
C GLU A 251 9.70 5.53 11.52
N MET A 252 10.18 6.12 12.62
CA MET A 252 9.55 7.27 13.28
C MET A 252 9.51 8.49 12.36
N ALA A 253 10.61 8.81 11.65
CA ALA A 253 10.65 9.89 10.65
C ALA A 253 9.56 9.71 9.59
N GLY A 254 9.39 8.48 9.10
CA GLY A 254 8.35 8.11 8.13
C GLY A 254 6.93 8.24 8.68
N ALA A 255 6.71 7.84 9.94
CA ALA A 255 5.40 7.79 10.54
C ALA A 255 4.80 9.18 10.87
N ILE A 256 5.64 10.20 11.11
CA ILE A 256 5.20 11.57 11.46
C ILE A 256 4.20 12.13 10.44
N GLN A 257 4.37 11.86 9.15
CA GLN A 257 3.47 12.36 8.11
C GLN A 257 2.00 11.95 8.30
N GLY A 258 1.78 10.86 9.05
CA GLY A 258 0.44 10.36 9.37
C GLY A 258 -0.22 11.02 10.59
N THR A 259 0.50 11.86 11.33
CA THR A 259 0.08 12.44 12.62
C THR A 259 -0.17 13.96 12.52
N GLU A 260 -0.61 14.57 13.61
CA GLU A 260 -0.80 16.04 13.70
C GLU A 260 0.54 16.79 13.83
N LEU A 261 1.67 16.08 13.97
CA LEU A 261 3.02 16.65 13.98
C LEU A 261 3.58 16.84 12.54
N ARG A 262 2.87 16.37 11.50
CA ARG A 262 3.30 16.60 10.10
C ARG A 262 3.50 18.10 9.82
N GLY A 263 4.63 18.40 9.20
CA GLY A 263 5.02 19.79 8.91
C GLY A 263 5.49 20.61 10.12
N LYS A 264 5.46 20.06 11.34
CA LYS A 264 5.92 20.71 12.57
C LYS A 264 7.24 20.13 13.08
N VAL A 265 7.43 18.82 12.90
CA VAL A 265 8.60 18.07 13.33
C VAL A 265 9.10 17.19 12.19
N SER A 266 10.40 17.09 12.03
CA SER A 266 11.03 16.14 11.11
C SER A 266 12.24 15.49 11.78
N LEU A 267 12.43 14.20 11.52
CA LEU A 267 13.65 13.45 11.83
C LEU A 267 14.44 13.10 10.56
N TYR A 268 13.93 13.42 9.37
CA TYR A 268 14.64 13.17 8.13
C TYR A 268 15.96 13.94 7.99
N ASP A 269 16.10 15.06 8.68
CA ASP A 269 17.33 15.85 8.76
C ASP A 269 18.49 15.12 9.45
N LEU A 270 18.22 13.98 10.08
CA LEU A 270 19.23 13.08 10.64
C LEU A 270 19.89 12.20 9.57
N PHE A 271 19.27 12.02 8.41
CA PHE A 271 19.68 11.08 7.38
C PHE A 271 20.10 11.81 6.09
N ASN A 272 21.14 11.32 5.41
CA ASN A 272 21.45 11.74 4.05
C ASN A 272 20.65 10.93 3.00
N GLU A 273 20.72 11.33 1.73
CA GLU A 273 19.98 10.71 0.62
C GLU A 273 20.26 9.19 0.50
N GLU A 274 21.52 8.79 0.65
CA GLU A 274 21.92 7.39 0.56
C GLU A 274 21.37 6.58 1.72
N GLU A 275 21.44 7.07 2.95
CA GLU A 275 20.90 6.42 4.13
C GLU A 275 19.38 6.26 4.07
N ILE A 276 18.67 7.27 3.54
CA ILE A 276 17.23 7.20 3.28
C ILE A 276 16.92 6.06 2.31
N TYR A 277 17.67 6.01 1.20
CA TYR A 277 17.49 4.98 0.20
C TYR A 277 17.80 3.59 0.74
N GLN A 278 18.91 3.40 1.46
CA GLN A 278 19.32 2.11 2.02
C GLN A 278 18.31 1.59 3.08
N ASN A 279 17.83 2.45 3.98
CA ASN A 279 16.80 2.08 4.94
C ASN A 279 15.50 1.64 4.23
N TRP A 280 15.08 2.38 3.19
CA TRP A 280 13.92 1.99 2.39
C TRP A 280 14.15 0.67 1.64
N VAL A 281 15.31 0.43 1.04
CA VAL A 281 15.65 -0.83 0.34
C VAL A 281 15.46 -2.02 1.26
N VAL A 282 15.91 -1.94 2.50
CA VAL A 282 15.74 -3.00 3.52
C VAL A 282 14.26 -3.23 3.81
N SER A 283 13.48 -2.17 4.03
CA SER A 283 12.03 -2.27 4.26
C SER A 283 11.30 -2.89 3.07
N ASN A 284 11.55 -2.35 1.88
CA ASN A 284 10.91 -2.78 0.64
C ASN A 284 11.19 -4.27 0.34
N SER A 285 12.42 -4.73 0.59
CA SER A 285 12.79 -6.14 0.43
C SER A 285 12.05 -7.04 1.42
N TRP A 286 11.90 -6.59 2.67
CA TRP A 286 11.13 -7.32 3.67
C TRP A 286 9.65 -7.48 3.26
N TRP A 287 9.04 -6.42 2.73
CA TRP A 287 7.65 -6.45 2.26
C TRP A 287 7.50 -7.42 1.07
N GLN A 288 8.38 -7.32 0.08
CA GLN A 288 8.33 -8.19 -1.10
C GLN A 288 8.53 -9.66 -0.72
N MET A 289 9.56 -9.99 0.07
CA MET A 289 9.84 -11.36 0.47
C MET A 289 8.77 -11.94 1.41
N SER A 290 8.06 -11.09 2.16
CA SER A 290 7.03 -11.53 3.11
C SER A 290 5.64 -11.69 2.48
N TYR A 291 5.33 -10.96 1.40
CA TYR A 291 3.97 -10.88 0.87
C TYR A 291 3.89 -10.98 -0.66
N GLY A 292 5.02 -10.86 -1.37
CA GLY A 292 5.11 -11.07 -2.81
C GLY A 292 5.49 -12.50 -3.18
N TYR A 293 5.68 -12.73 -4.49
CA TYR A 293 6.27 -13.98 -4.98
C TYR A 293 7.78 -13.97 -4.74
N SER A 294 8.22 -14.73 -3.74
CA SER A 294 9.62 -14.85 -3.36
C SER A 294 10.04 -16.33 -3.32
N PRO A 295 11.19 -16.72 -3.90
CA PRO A 295 11.66 -18.10 -3.83
C PRO A 295 11.95 -18.54 -2.38
N TYR A 296 12.26 -17.59 -1.51
CA TYR A 296 12.59 -17.84 -0.10
C TYR A 296 11.37 -18.17 0.76
N THR A 297 10.16 -18.01 0.22
CA THR A 297 8.89 -18.39 0.86
C THR A 297 8.06 -19.33 -0.03
N GLY A 298 8.72 -20.12 -0.88
CA GLY A 298 8.07 -21.06 -1.80
C GLY A 298 7.28 -20.40 -2.93
N ALA A 299 7.42 -19.07 -3.13
CA ALA A 299 6.64 -18.30 -4.08
C ALA A 299 5.10 -18.39 -3.87
N GLU A 300 4.65 -18.56 -2.63
CA GLU A 300 3.24 -18.83 -2.34
C GLU A 300 2.52 -17.76 -1.52
N GLN A 301 3.23 -16.79 -0.94
CA GLN A 301 2.65 -15.79 -0.04
C GLN A 301 1.42 -15.04 -0.61
N PRO A 302 1.35 -14.70 -1.91
CA PRO A 302 0.16 -14.07 -2.48
C PRO A 302 -1.13 -14.90 -2.33
N TYR A 303 -1.03 -16.22 -2.24
CA TYR A 303 -2.19 -17.10 -2.04
C TYR A 303 -2.80 -16.99 -0.63
N SER A 304 -2.18 -16.26 0.30
CA SER A 304 -2.84 -15.87 1.55
C SER A 304 -4.16 -15.12 1.30
N GLN A 305 -4.33 -14.54 0.11
CA GLN A 305 -5.55 -13.84 -0.29
C GLN A 305 -6.50 -14.63 -1.18
N ARG A 306 -6.31 -15.94 -1.31
CA ARG A 306 -7.19 -16.80 -2.12
C ARG A 306 -8.66 -16.73 -1.70
N ASN A 307 -8.96 -16.69 -0.40
CA ASN A 307 -10.33 -16.61 0.10
C ASN A 307 -10.94 -15.23 -0.16
N LEU A 308 -10.17 -14.15 -0.01
CA LEU A 308 -10.62 -12.80 -0.34
C LEU A 308 -10.91 -12.67 -1.84
N LEU A 309 -10.02 -13.17 -2.69
CA LEU A 309 -10.24 -13.14 -4.14
C LEU A 309 -11.49 -13.94 -4.52
N ARG A 310 -11.68 -15.15 -3.94
CA ARG A 310 -12.88 -15.95 -4.16
C ARG A 310 -14.15 -15.20 -3.73
N ASN A 311 -14.15 -14.60 -2.55
CA ASN A 311 -15.27 -13.79 -2.06
C ASN A 311 -15.59 -12.60 -2.98
N ILE A 312 -14.56 -11.93 -3.53
CA ILE A 312 -14.75 -10.83 -4.50
C ILE A 312 -15.45 -11.35 -5.77
N ILE A 313 -15.02 -12.50 -6.31
CA ILE A 313 -15.57 -13.09 -7.54
C ILE A 313 -17.03 -13.56 -7.32
N GLU A 314 -17.28 -14.34 -6.26
CA GLU A 314 -18.61 -14.89 -5.97
C GLU A 314 -19.64 -13.79 -5.67
N LYS A 315 -19.20 -12.74 -4.94
CA LYS A 315 -20.06 -11.58 -4.68
C LYS A 315 -20.32 -10.78 -5.96
N ALA A 316 -19.33 -10.65 -6.84
CA ALA A 316 -19.52 -9.99 -8.13
C ALA A 316 -20.52 -10.77 -9.02
N ASP A 317 -20.41 -12.11 -9.12
CA ASP A 317 -21.37 -12.93 -9.85
C ASP A 317 -22.82 -12.71 -9.35
N SER A 318 -22.99 -12.70 -8.04
CA SER A 318 -24.31 -12.46 -7.43
C SER A 318 -24.84 -11.06 -7.73
N CYS A 319 -23.96 -10.04 -7.68
CA CYS A 319 -24.32 -8.65 -7.93
C CYS A 319 -24.58 -8.37 -9.42
N ILE A 320 -23.89 -9.04 -10.33
CA ILE A 320 -24.09 -8.91 -11.79
C ILE A 320 -25.51 -9.35 -12.18
N ALA A 321 -26.11 -10.32 -11.47
CA ALA A 321 -27.48 -10.75 -11.73
C ALA A 321 -28.54 -9.69 -11.33
N LEU A 322 -28.19 -8.69 -10.52
CA LEU A 322 -29.09 -7.64 -10.05
C LEU A 322 -29.05 -6.42 -10.97
N GLN A 323 -30.16 -5.69 -11.04
CA GLN A 323 -30.22 -4.45 -11.83
C GLN A 323 -29.46 -3.29 -11.17
N HIS A 324 -29.57 -3.16 -9.84
CA HIS A 324 -29.00 -2.06 -9.07
C HIS A 324 -28.35 -2.56 -7.76
N PRO A 325 -27.24 -3.30 -7.86
CA PRO A 325 -26.62 -3.97 -6.71
C PRO A 325 -25.89 -3.04 -5.74
N GLY A 326 -25.52 -1.81 -6.17
CA GLY A 326 -24.76 -0.85 -5.36
C GLY A 326 -23.29 -1.20 -5.20
N ALA A 327 -22.81 -1.30 -3.93
CA ALA A 327 -21.40 -1.55 -3.67
C ALA A 327 -21.16 -2.52 -2.51
N THR A 328 -20.05 -3.27 -2.61
CA THR A 328 -19.52 -4.11 -1.52
C THR A 328 -18.16 -3.55 -1.10
N LEU A 329 -18.06 -3.08 0.14
CA LEU A 329 -16.90 -2.42 0.71
C LEU A 329 -16.25 -3.30 1.78
N ARG A 330 -14.91 -3.40 1.76
CA ARG A 330 -14.15 -4.17 2.75
C ARG A 330 -13.01 -3.32 3.28
N TYR A 331 -12.79 -3.34 4.60
CA TYR A 331 -11.79 -2.54 5.28
C TYR A 331 -10.89 -3.43 6.15
N GLY A 332 -9.58 -3.37 5.92
CA GLY A 332 -8.62 -4.23 6.59
C GLY A 332 -7.20 -3.66 6.59
N HIS A 333 -6.25 -4.43 6.04
CA HIS A 333 -4.82 -4.22 6.26
C HIS A 333 -4.01 -4.22 4.97
N ASP A 334 -2.79 -3.62 5.04
CA ASP A 334 -1.74 -3.72 4.04
C ASP A 334 -1.34 -5.17 3.74
N THR A 335 -1.29 -6.01 4.79
CA THR A 335 -1.01 -7.45 4.70
C THR A 335 -2.04 -8.25 3.88
N MET A 336 -3.15 -7.62 3.49
CA MET A 336 -4.15 -8.16 2.57
C MET A 336 -4.02 -7.54 1.18
N VAL A 337 -3.89 -6.20 1.10
CA VAL A 337 -3.81 -5.49 -0.18
C VAL A 337 -2.55 -5.88 -0.94
N THR A 338 -1.39 -5.96 -0.26
CA THR A 338 -0.11 -6.31 -0.89
C THR A 338 -0.14 -7.67 -1.57
N PRO A 339 -0.44 -8.78 -0.87
CA PRO A 339 -0.47 -10.08 -1.50
C PRO A 339 -1.62 -10.23 -2.53
N LEU A 340 -2.76 -9.54 -2.37
CA LEU A 340 -3.82 -9.54 -3.39
C LEU A 340 -3.36 -8.84 -4.68
N THR A 341 -2.64 -7.70 -4.56
CA THR A 341 -2.01 -7.00 -5.69
C THR A 341 -1.02 -7.91 -6.42
N CYS A 342 -0.20 -8.66 -5.68
CA CYS A 342 0.74 -9.63 -6.24
C CYS A 342 0.02 -10.85 -6.86
N LEU A 343 -1.01 -11.39 -6.22
CA LEU A 343 -1.79 -12.52 -6.71
C LEU A 343 -2.43 -12.22 -8.06
N LEU A 344 -3.03 -11.04 -8.19
CA LEU A 344 -3.62 -10.54 -9.43
C LEU A 344 -2.58 -10.06 -10.45
N ASN A 345 -1.31 -9.95 -10.07
CA ASN A 345 -0.23 -9.39 -10.88
C ASN A 345 -0.57 -7.99 -11.43
N LEU A 346 -1.16 -7.14 -10.59
CA LEU A 346 -1.47 -5.77 -10.98
C LEU A 346 -0.18 -5.01 -11.25
N ASN A 347 -0.12 -4.29 -12.37
CA ASN A 347 1.04 -3.49 -12.79
C ASN A 347 2.38 -4.25 -12.81
N GLY A 348 2.34 -5.59 -12.92
CA GLY A 348 3.53 -6.44 -12.92
C GLY A 348 4.07 -6.80 -11.52
N TYR A 349 3.40 -6.38 -10.43
CA TYR A 349 3.85 -6.67 -9.07
C TYR A 349 3.79 -8.15 -8.64
N GLY A 350 3.23 -9.03 -9.48
CA GLY A 350 3.25 -10.48 -9.31
C GLY A 350 4.48 -11.17 -9.92
N ALA A 351 5.54 -10.46 -10.23
CA ALA A 351 6.78 -11.04 -10.74
C ALA A 351 7.52 -11.82 -9.64
N LEU A 352 8.05 -12.99 -9.98
CA LEU A 352 8.97 -13.74 -9.12
C LEU A 352 10.36 -13.12 -9.20
N ILE A 353 10.79 -12.46 -8.14
CA ILE A 353 12.12 -11.82 -8.05
C ILE A 353 13.05 -12.75 -7.28
N LYS A 354 14.05 -13.30 -8.00
CA LYS A 354 14.95 -14.31 -7.43
C LYS A 354 16.11 -13.72 -6.63
N ASP A 355 16.62 -12.57 -7.06
CA ASP A 355 17.73 -11.88 -6.42
C ASP A 355 17.20 -10.67 -5.63
N PRO A 356 17.42 -10.61 -4.30
CA PRO A 356 16.97 -9.49 -3.47
C PRO A 356 17.46 -8.12 -3.94
N GLU A 357 18.64 -8.04 -4.57
CA GLU A 357 19.22 -6.79 -5.12
C GLU A 357 18.42 -6.20 -6.28
N ASN A 358 17.52 -6.98 -6.87
CA ASN A 358 16.64 -6.51 -7.94
C ASN A 358 15.24 -6.11 -7.45
N ILE A 359 14.93 -6.32 -6.16
CA ILE A 359 13.61 -5.96 -5.62
C ILE A 359 13.37 -4.46 -5.77
N ALA A 360 14.30 -3.62 -5.33
CA ALA A 360 14.18 -2.16 -5.38
C ALA A 360 14.15 -1.57 -6.81
N LYS A 361 14.34 -2.39 -7.85
CA LYS A 361 14.23 -1.99 -9.26
C LYS A 361 12.87 -2.33 -9.88
N MET A 362 12.13 -3.26 -9.29
CA MET A 362 10.95 -3.87 -9.90
C MET A 362 9.70 -3.80 -9.03
N TRP A 363 9.85 -3.60 -7.74
CA TRP A 363 8.77 -3.68 -6.76
C TRP A 363 8.89 -2.56 -5.71
N PHE A 364 7.79 -1.83 -5.46
CA PHE A 364 7.82 -0.59 -4.71
C PHE A 364 6.66 -0.56 -3.70
N ASP A 365 6.95 -0.85 -2.44
CA ASP A 365 5.95 -0.88 -1.35
C ASP A 365 5.19 0.44 -1.21
N TYR A 366 5.86 1.59 -1.31
CA TYR A 366 5.24 2.91 -1.21
C TYR A 366 4.22 3.22 -2.31
N LYS A 367 4.27 2.53 -3.47
CA LYS A 367 3.27 2.62 -4.54
C LYS A 367 2.12 1.63 -4.36
N ILE A 368 2.37 0.51 -3.67
CA ILE A 368 1.39 -0.56 -3.46
C ILE A 368 0.59 -0.31 -2.18
N THR A 369 1.28 -0.01 -1.07
CA THR A 369 0.73 -0.05 0.28
C THR A 369 0.84 1.24 1.09
N PRO A 370 0.60 2.44 0.53
CA PRO A 370 0.46 3.61 1.38
C PRO A 370 -0.65 3.41 2.42
N MET A 371 -0.71 4.22 3.46
CA MET A 371 -1.86 4.27 4.36
C MET A 371 -3.14 4.48 3.55
N ALA A 372 -4.26 3.85 3.94
CA ALA A 372 -5.53 3.86 3.21
C ALA A 372 -5.45 3.33 1.75
N THR A 373 -4.38 2.59 1.38
CA THR A 373 -4.32 1.92 0.08
C THR A 373 -5.57 1.12 -0.17
N ASN A 374 -6.03 1.10 -1.43
CA ASN A 374 -7.26 0.42 -1.77
C ASN A 374 -7.24 -0.18 -3.18
N LEU A 375 -8.01 -1.25 -3.33
CA LEU A 375 -8.35 -1.89 -4.60
C LEU A 375 -9.83 -1.67 -4.86
N GLN A 376 -10.17 -1.22 -6.06
CA GLN A 376 -11.55 -1.06 -6.50
C GLN A 376 -11.75 -1.84 -7.80
N PHE A 377 -12.76 -2.68 -7.85
CA PHE A 377 -13.22 -3.40 -9.02
C PHE A 377 -14.54 -2.74 -9.43
N VAL A 378 -14.51 -1.97 -10.51
CA VAL A 378 -15.68 -1.22 -11.00
C VAL A 378 -16.26 -1.94 -12.20
N PHE A 379 -17.53 -2.32 -12.10
CA PHE A 379 -18.23 -3.11 -13.10
C PHE A 379 -19.12 -2.23 -13.97
N TYR A 380 -19.04 -2.43 -15.27
CA TYR A 380 -19.76 -1.68 -16.29
C TYR A 380 -20.65 -2.60 -17.10
N ARG A 381 -21.90 -2.22 -17.29
CA ARG A 381 -22.89 -3.00 -18.04
C ARG A 381 -23.20 -2.30 -19.36
N ASN A 382 -23.25 -3.11 -20.43
CA ASN A 382 -23.71 -2.63 -21.73
C ASN A 382 -25.22 -2.38 -21.69
N GLN A 383 -25.65 -1.17 -22.03
CA GLN A 383 -27.06 -0.77 -21.93
C GLN A 383 -27.98 -1.49 -22.95
N LYS A 384 -27.41 -2.01 -24.05
CA LYS A 384 -28.16 -2.78 -25.08
C LYS A 384 -28.04 -4.29 -24.90
N LYS A 385 -26.96 -4.75 -24.24
CA LYS A 385 -26.65 -6.16 -23.99
C LYS A 385 -26.32 -6.36 -22.53
N PRO A 386 -27.30 -6.50 -21.62
CA PRO A 386 -27.08 -6.51 -20.18
C PRO A 386 -26.12 -7.60 -19.66
N ASN A 387 -25.97 -8.70 -20.40
CA ASN A 387 -25.04 -9.79 -20.08
C ASN A 387 -23.59 -9.48 -20.50
N ASP A 388 -23.35 -8.43 -21.26
CA ASP A 388 -22.03 -7.96 -21.66
C ASP A 388 -21.51 -7.00 -20.58
N VAL A 389 -20.64 -7.52 -19.72
CA VAL A 389 -20.12 -6.85 -18.54
C VAL A 389 -18.61 -6.69 -18.64
N LEU A 390 -18.14 -5.48 -18.36
CA LEU A 390 -16.73 -5.15 -18.25
C LEU A 390 -16.37 -4.87 -16.79
N VAL A 391 -15.14 -5.13 -16.42
CA VAL A 391 -14.54 -4.73 -15.13
C VAL A 391 -13.31 -3.87 -15.38
N LYS A 392 -13.16 -2.80 -14.59
CA LYS A 392 -11.96 -1.98 -14.48
C LYS A 392 -11.39 -2.16 -13.07
N VAL A 393 -10.08 -2.37 -12.96
CA VAL A 393 -9.41 -2.50 -11.66
C VAL A 393 -8.61 -1.24 -11.37
N LEU A 394 -8.79 -0.70 -10.17
CA LEU A 394 -8.03 0.44 -9.69
C LEU A 394 -7.19 0.02 -8.49
N LEU A 395 -5.92 0.41 -8.50
CA LEU A 395 -5.02 0.37 -7.34
C LEU A 395 -4.77 1.81 -6.89
N ASN A 396 -5.12 2.12 -5.65
CA ASN A 396 -5.00 3.48 -5.12
C ASN A 396 -5.77 4.53 -5.95
N GLU A 397 -6.94 4.13 -6.47
CA GLU A 397 -7.84 4.93 -7.31
C GLU A 397 -7.29 5.26 -8.72
N ASP A 398 -6.09 4.76 -9.09
CA ASP A 398 -5.55 4.82 -10.45
C ASP A 398 -5.73 3.49 -11.18
N GLU A 399 -5.89 3.54 -12.51
CA GLU A 399 -6.09 2.35 -13.34
C GLU A 399 -4.90 1.39 -13.25
N ALA A 400 -5.18 0.13 -12.91
CA ALA A 400 -4.20 -0.93 -12.86
C ALA A 400 -4.28 -1.84 -14.08
N THR A 401 -3.12 -2.26 -14.58
CA THR A 401 -3.03 -3.22 -15.68
C THR A 401 -3.00 -4.65 -15.16
N LEU A 402 -3.58 -5.58 -15.93
CA LEU A 402 -3.57 -7.03 -15.69
C LEU A 402 -2.92 -7.74 -16.89
N PRO A 403 -2.30 -8.92 -16.69
CA PRO A 403 -1.74 -9.72 -17.77
C PRO A 403 -2.83 -10.50 -18.52
N ILE A 404 -3.93 -9.84 -18.85
CA ILE A 404 -5.07 -10.37 -19.61
C ILE A 404 -5.17 -9.57 -20.90
N LYS A 405 -5.30 -10.25 -22.03
CA LYS A 405 -5.57 -9.56 -23.30
C LYS A 405 -6.93 -8.88 -23.23
N SER A 406 -7.02 -7.64 -23.68
CA SER A 406 -8.27 -6.90 -23.78
C SER A 406 -8.28 -6.05 -25.06
N ASP A 407 -9.39 -6.07 -25.76
CA ASP A 407 -9.68 -5.23 -26.89
C ASP A 407 -10.21 -3.84 -26.48
N VAL A 408 -10.50 -3.66 -25.21
CA VAL A 408 -11.06 -2.43 -24.59
C VAL A 408 -10.25 -1.93 -23.39
N ALA A 409 -8.95 -2.22 -23.34
CA ALA A 409 -8.08 -1.80 -22.22
C ALA A 409 -8.27 -0.30 -21.89
N PRO A 410 -8.30 0.09 -20.61
CA PRO A 410 -8.00 -0.64 -19.38
C PRO A 410 -9.21 -1.39 -18.77
N TYR A 411 -10.21 -1.69 -19.56
CA TYR A 411 -11.35 -2.54 -19.21
C TYR A 411 -11.07 -3.97 -19.62
N TYR A 412 -11.67 -4.93 -18.92
CA TYR A 412 -11.55 -6.36 -19.19
C TYR A 412 -12.96 -6.97 -19.22
N HIS A 413 -13.24 -7.88 -20.16
CA HIS A 413 -14.49 -8.65 -20.15
C HIS A 413 -14.55 -9.46 -18.85
N TRP A 414 -15.71 -9.45 -18.17
CA TRP A 414 -15.89 -10.11 -16.88
C TRP A 414 -15.53 -11.60 -16.94
N ASN A 415 -15.92 -12.29 -18.00
CA ASN A 415 -15.64 -13.72 -18.14
C ASN A 415 -14.13 -14.02 -18.22
N ASP A 416 -13.36 -13.18 -18.92
CA ASP A 416 -11.92 -13.34 -19.07
C ASP A 416 -11.21 -13.03 -17.73
N PHE A 417 -11.64 -11.96 -17.06
CA PHE A 417 -11.13 -11.61 -15.74
C PHE A 417 -11.44 -12.72 -14.72
N LYS A 418 -12.68 -13.22 -14.69
CA LYS A 418 -13.09 -14.33 -13.81
C LYS A 418 -12.28 -15.60 -14.10
N ALA A 419 -12.14 -15.98 -15.36
CA ALA A 419 -11.36 -17.16 -15.76
C ALA A 419 -9.89 -17.02 -15.33
N TYR A 420 -9.29 -15.84 -15.49
CA TYR A 420 -7.94 -15.56 -14.99
C TYR A 420 -7.83 -15.73 -13.47
N CYS A 421 -8.77 -15.17 -12.71
CA CYS A 421 -8.79 -15.28 -11.25
C CYS A 421 -8.99 -16.74 -10.79
N MET A 422 -9.92 -17.47 -11.40
CA MET A 422 -10.18 -18.87 -11.06
C MET A 422 -8.96 -19.74 -11.34
N LYS A 423 -8.28 -19.55 -12.50
CA LYS A 423 -7.02 -20.26 -12.81
C LYS A 423 -5.95 -20.01 -11.74
N LYS A 424 -5.87 -18.79 -11.19
CA LYS A 424 -4.97 -18.48 -10.06
C LYS A 424 -5.35 -19.26 -8.82
N LEU A 425 -6.65 -19.27 -8.46
CA LEU A 425 -7.14 -19.99 -7.29
C LEU A 425 -6.94 -21.50 -7.40
N ASP A 426 -7.14 -22.07 -8.59
CA ASP A 426 -6.98 -23.50 -8.85
C ASP A 426 -5.49 -23.92 -8.90
N SER A 427 -4.56 -22.99 -9.09
CA SER A 427 -3.11 -23.25 -9.10
C SER A 427 -2.47 -23.27 -7.71
N TYR A 428 -3.22 -23.00 -6.63
CA TYR A 428 -2.72 -23.13 -5.26
C TYR A 428 -2.63 -24.62 -4.89
N PRO A 429 -1.46 -25.09 -4.40
CA PRO A 429 -1.22 -26.50 -4.09
C PRO A 429 -2.00 -27.01 -2.86
#